data_4d786cf513bf7fc27c3630b968d0b5ff
#
_entry.id   4d786cf513bf7fc27c3630b968d0b5ff
#
_cell.length_a   1.000
_cell.length_b   1.000
_cell.length_c   1.000
_cell.angle_alpha   90.00
_cell.angle_beta   90.00
_cell.angle_gamma   90.00
#
_symmetry.space_group_name_H-M   'P 1'
#
loop_
_entity.id
_entity.type
_entity.pdbx_description
1 polymer ?
#
loop_
_entity_poly.entity_id
_entity_poly.type
_entity_poly.pdbx_seq_one_letter_code
_entity_poly.pdbx_strand_id
1 'polypeptide(L)'
;VALPHFAAIKSLPLATGLGLSLTIGLLHASKTIAQTISNQEVAQLSAAQSAAPPMDSASAQHLLFVSPMVGNDATADGSQRSPFRTITQALRVAQPNTVILLTPGTYSVDSGEVFPLILKPGVTIQGDPSTQGRGIVLRGGGTFLSPTSAGQNITVLGADQSQLVGVTVTNPNPRGYGVWLESSSPTLTNNTFTHNTHDGISTVGNSAPLIRGNRFNQNGGNGITVFGQSRPEIRENVFEQTGFAINVAEQAAPLIVNNRMSQNKIAVLVQEYARPVLRGNTIENNQQDGVTAIAHGQPDLGTAGDPGNNIFRDNGLDLNADASDQVIPAFGNQWIADRLEGEVDLAGTTNLAQTVSPPATQTLQTVAVIQSGR
;
A
#
# COMPACT_ATOMS: atom_id res chain seq x y z
N VAL A 1 34.38 2.15 -55.70
CA VAL A 1 33.80 1.56 -56.90
C VAL A 1 32.34 1.21 -56.62
N ALA A 2 31.52 2.13 -56.97
CA ALA A 2 30.40 2.16 -57.90
C ALA A 2 29.11 1.48 -57.42
N LEU A 3 28.13 2.30 -57.07
CA LEU A 3 26.71 2.14 -57.42
C LEU A 3 26.52 2.06 -58.93
N PRO A 4 25.44 1.52 -59.51
CA PRO A 4 24.24 2.34 -59.68
C PRO A 4 22.89 1.56 -59.71
N HIS A 5 21.82 2.29 -59.52
CA HIS A 5 20.73 2.81 -60.37
C HIS A 5 19.41 2.02 -60.33
N PHE A 6 18.40 2.69 -59.87
CA PHE A 6 17.12 3.20 -60.45
C PHE A 6 16.36 2.33 -61.48
N ALA A 7 15.08 2.13 -61.23
CA ALA A 7 13.92 2.40 -62.11
C ALA A 7 12.64 1.92 -61.37
N ALA A 8 11.70 2.74 -61.04
CA ALA A 8 10.69 3.52 -61.77
C ALA A 8 9.39 2.76 -62.04
N ILE A 9 8.37 3.14 -61.33
CA ILE A 9 6.97 3.48 -61.67
C ILE A 9 6.30 2.65 -62.79
N LYS A 10 5.13 2.09 -62.47
CA LYS A 10 3.96 2.16 -63.38
C LYS A 10 2.61 2.15 -62.65
N SER A 11 1.80 3.05 -63.07
CA SER A 11 0.46 3.49 -62.71
C SER A 11 -0.67 2.54 -63.11
N LEU A 12 -1.75 2.68 -62.33
CA LEU A 12 -3.20 2.41 -62.53
C LEU A 12 -3.73 1.99 -63.91
N PRO A 13 -4.92 1.34 -63.93
CA PRO A 13 -6.12 2.16 -64.14
C PRO A 13 -7.35 1.80 -63.26
N LEU A 14 -8.20 2.82 -63.16
CA LEU A 14 -9.59 2.86 -62.76
C LEU A 14 -10.48 1.86 -63.54
N ALA A 15 -11.45 1.24 -62.84
CA ALA A 15 -12.69 0.80 -63.49
C ALA A 15 -13.87 1.16 -62.60
N THR A 16 -14.64 2.05 -63.12
CA THR A 16 -15.99 2.49 -62.73
C THR A 16 -17.03 1.40 -62.92
N GLY A 17 -18.01 1.32 -62.03
CA GLY A 17 -19.27 0.67 -62.44
C GLY A 17 -20.17 0.17 -61.32
N LEU A 18 -21.23 0.93 -61.01
CA LEU A 18 -22.58 0.49 -60.65
C LEU A 18 -22.84 -0.28 -59.34
N GLY A 19 -23.66 0.37 -58.48
CA GLY A 19 -24.38 -0.29 -57.41
C GLY A 19 -25.13 0.63 -56.48
N LEU A 20 -25.92 1.57 -57.00
CA LEU A 20 -26.96 2.26 -56.25
C LEU A 20 -28.08 1.27 -55.94
N SER A 21 -28.31 0.95 -54.67
CA SER A 21 -29.62 0.65 -54.07
C SER A 21 -29.48 -0.27 -52.84
N LEU A 22 -29.13 0.28 -51.68
CA LEU A 22 -29.47 -0.28 -50.37
C LEU A 22 -29.38 0.73 -49.22
N THR A 23 -29.81 1.98 -49.42
CA THR A 23 -29.82 3.00 -48.37
C THR A 23 -31.18 3.64 -48.08
N ILE A 24 -32.28 3.03 -48.54
CA ILE A 24 -33.64 3.55 -48.26
C ILE A 24 -34.39 2.69 -47.22
N GLY A 25 -33.90 1.49 -46.87
CA GLY A 25 -34.56 0.59 -45.92
C GLY A 25 -34.26 0.86 -44.41
N LEU A 26 -33.20 1.56 -44.07
CA LEU A 26 -32.82 1.80 -42.67
C LEU A 26 -33.30 3.13 -42.05
N LEU A 27 -33.81 4.05 -42.85
CA LEU A 27 -34.30 5.33 -42.35
C LEU A 27 -35.79 5.30 -41.94
N HIS A 28 -36.54 4.26 -42.25
CA HIS A 28 -37.92 4.09 -41.82
C HIS A 28 -38.10 3.27 -40.57
N ALA A 29 -37.13 2.42 -40.17
CA ALA A 29 -37.17 1.66 -38.96
C ALA A 29 -36.76 2.50 -37.69
N SER A 30 -36.02 3.56 -37.90
CA SER A 30 -35.60 4.47 -36.78
C SER A 30 -36.65 5.47 -36.35
N LYS A 31 -37.70 5.72 -37.09
CA LYS A 31 -38.77 6.65 -36.72
C LYS A 31 -39.91 6.00 -35.96
N THR A 32 -40.05 4.68 -35.94
CA THR A 32 -41.16 3.98 -35.26
C THR A 32 -40.81 3.57 -33.85
N ILE A 33 -39.52 3.57 -33.44
CA ILE A 33 -39.10 3.26 -32.07
C ILE A 33 -39.04 4.50 -31.17
N ALA A 34 -39.05 5.70 -31.76
CA ALA A 34 -38.95 6.95 -30.98
C ALA A 34 -40.33 7.50 -30.53
N GLN A 35 -41.44 6.86 -30.81
CA GLN A 35 -42.78 7.37 -30.55
C GLN A 35 -43.64 6.59 -29.54
N THR A 36 -43.07 5.64 -28.78
CA THR A 36 -43.82 4.86 -27.80
C THR A 36 -43.19 4.88 -26.40
N ILE A 37 -42.51 5.94 -26.05
CA ILE A 37 -42.28 6.22 -24.63
C ILE A 37 -43.47 7.04 -24.16
N SER A 38 -44.42 6.39 -23.50
CA SER A 38 -45.62 7.03 -23.00
C SER A 38 -45.26 8.03 -21.91
N ASN A 39 -46.04 9.14 -21.84
CA ASN A 39 -45.91 10.13 -20.75
C ASN A 39 -46.03 9.52 -19.34
N GLN A 40 -46.45 8.26 -19.21
CA GLN A 40 -46.46 7.48 -17.95
C GLN A 40 -45.06 7.00 -17.55
N GLU A 41 -44.20 6.61 -18.48
CA GLU A 41 -42.83 6.18 -18.13
C GLU A 41 -41.94 7.36 -17.73
N VAL A 42 -42.13 8.52 -18.36
CA VAL A 42 -41.43 9.75 -17.95
C VAL A 42 -41.89 10.19 -16.55
N ALA A 43 -43.17 10.05 -16.22
CA ALA A 43 -43.70 10.35 -14.89
C ALA A 43 -43.21 9.35 -13.82
N GLN A 44 -43.04 8.07 -14.16
CA GLN A 44 -42.48 7.06 -13.25
C GLN A 44 -40.97 7.23 -13.04
N LEU A 45 -40.19 7.61 -14.04
CA LEU A 45 -38.78 7.96 -13.91
C LEU A 45 -38.58 9.24 -13.07
N SER A 46 -39.46 10.23 -13.21
CA SER A 46 -39.46 11.45 -12.41
C SER A 46 -39.86 11.20 -10.96
N ALA A 47 -40.80 10.28 -10.70
CA ALA A 47 -41.21 9.88 -9.36
C ALA A 47 -40.15 9.00 -8.65
N ALA A 48 -39.42 8.17 -9.41
CA ALA A 48 -38.30 7.36 -8.89
C ALA A 48 -37.08 8.23 -8.51
N GLN A 49 -36.86 9.36 -9.19
CA GLN A 49 -35.81 10.31 -8.81
C GLN A 49 -36.17 11.18 -7.60
N SER A 50 -37.46 11.27 -7.24
CA SER A 50 -37.92 11.99 -6.05
C SER A 50 -37.88 11.14 -4.76
N ALA A 51 -37.62 9.84 -4.87
CA ALA A 51 -37.48 8.91 -3.76
C ALA A 51 -36.04 8.41 -3.61
N ALA A 52 -35.04 9.24 -3.88
CA ALA A 52 -33.70 8.97 -3.36
C ALA A 52 -33.82 8.91 -1.83
N PRO A 53 -33.33 7.84 -1.16
CA PRO A 53 -33.27 7.85 0.29
C PRO A 53 -32.54 9.13 0.71
N PRO A 54 -32.93 9.78 1.81
CA PRO A 54 -32.23 10.93 2.29
C PRO A 54 -30.74 10.53 2.34
N MET A 55 -29.87 11.27 1.63
CA MET A 55 -28.44 11.12 1.83
C MET A 55 -28.24 11.26 3.32
N ASP A 56 -27.80 10.16 3.97
CA ASP A 56 -27.40 10.21 5.36
C ASP A 56 -26.62 11.50 5.55
N SER A 57 -27.15 12.38 6.37
CA SER A 57 -26.47 13.61 6.75
C SER A 57 -25.09 13.15 7.19
N ALA A 58 -24.04 13.46 6.42
CA ALA A 58 -22.67 13.15 6.76
C ALA A 58 -22.53 13.53 8.24
N SER A 59 -22.44 12.54 9.12
CA SER A 59 -22.46 12.76 10.55
C SER A 59 -21.32 13.74 10.85
N ALA A 60 -21.64 14.86 11.50
CA ALA A 60 -20.68 15.92 11.74
C ALA A 60 -19.42 15.31 12.39
N GLN A 61 -18.27 15.59 11.83
CA GLN A 61 -16.99 15.10 12.32
C GLN A 61 -16.78 15.60 13.76
N HIS A 62 -16.54 14.70 14.69
CA HIS A 62 -16.26 15.07 16.07
C HIS A 62 -14.78 15.42 16.22
N LEU A 63 -14.46 16.63 16.66
CA LEU A 63 -13.08 17.10 16.80
C LEU A 63 -12.65 17.04 18.28
N LEU A 64 -11.49 16.42 18.54
CA LEU A 64 -10.79 16.45 19.81
C LEU A 64 -9.41 17.07 19.64
N PHE A 65 -9.03 17.96 20.53
CA PHE A 65 -7.75 18.63 20.48
C PHE A 65 -6.83 18.09 21.59
N VAL A 66 -5.57 17.85 21.24
CA VAL A 66 -4.55 17.33 22.15
C VAL A 66 -3.31 18.21 22.10
N SER A 67 -2.82 18.60 23.26
CA SER A 67 -1.62 19.41 23.41
C SER A 67 -0.77 18.90 24.56
N PRO A 68 0.44 18.39 24.34
CA PRO A 68 1.29 17.87 25.42
C PRO A 68 1.82 18.98 26.34
N MET A 69 1.77 20.23 25.85
CA MET A 69 2.32 21.40 26.59
C MET A 69 1.30 22.07 27.50
N VAL A 70 0.05 22.24 27.05
CA VAL A 70 -0.98 23.02 27.74
C VAL A 70 -2.23 22.21 28.08
N GLY A 71 -2.35 20.99 27.56
CA GLY A 71 -3.50 20.12 27.80
C GLY A 71 -3.57 19.56 29.22
N ASN A 72 -4.78 19.14 29.62
CA ASN A 72 -5.05 18.56 30.93
C ASN A 72 -6.07 17.43 30.84
N ASP A 73 -5.64 16.19 31.12
CA ASP A 73 -6.51 15.02 31.01
C ASP A 73 -7.55 14.89 32.13
N ALA A 74 -7.34 15.57 33.26
CA ALA A 74 -8.22 15.46 34.41
C ALA A 74 -9.45 16.40 34.32
N THR A 75 -9.29 17.57 33.70
CA THR A 75 -10.31 18.63 33.73
C THR A 75 -10.77 19.07 32.31
N ALA A 76 -10.03 18.70 31.28
CA ALA A 76 -10.34 19.10 29.91
C ALA A 76 -11.50 18.29 29.32
N ASP A 77 -12.20 18.91 28.38
CA ASP A 77 -13.29 18.29 27.58
C ASP A 77 -12.85 17.89 26.16
N GLY A 78 -11.59 18.17 25.80
CA GLY A 78 -11.05 17.91 24.47
C GLY A 78 -11.40 18.97 23.43
N SER A 79 -12.03 20.08 23.80
CA SER A 79 -12.25 21.20 22.88
C SER A 79 -10.94 21.96 22.61
N GLN A 80 -10.94 22.82 21.59
CA GLN A 80 -9.78 23.66 21.25
C GLN A 80 -9.34 24.57 22.41
N ARG A 81 -10.27 25.00 23.27
CA ARG A 81 -10.00 25.88 24.43
C ARG A 81 -9.58 25.10 25.67
N SER A 82 -9.92 23.82 25.73
CA SER A 82 -9.66 22.92 26.85
C SER A 82 -9.17 21.56 26.32
N PRO A 83 -7.96 21.51 25.68
CA PRO A 83 -7.45 20.32 25.03
C PRO A 83 -7.04 19.26 26.04
N PHE A 84 -7.13 18.00 25.67
CA PHE A 84 -6.50 16.92 26.40
C PHE A 84 -4.97 17.06 26.34
N ARG A 85 -4.30 16.49 27.31
CA ARG A 85 -2.83 16.45 27.34
C ARG A 85 -2.28 15.32 26.50
N THR A 86 -2.96 14.16 26.49
CA THR A 86 -2.49 12.93 25.87
C THR A 86 -3.42 12.43 24.77
N ILE A 87 -2.83 11.80 23.77
CA ILE A 87 -3.54 11.03 22.75
C ILE A 87 -4.26 9.85 23.42
N THR A 88 -3.64 9.26 24.43
CA THR A 88 -4.22 8.18 25.26
C THR A 88 -5.59 8.56 25.81
N GLN A 89 -5.74 9.76 26.38
CA GLN A 89 -7.03 10.23 26.89
C GLN A 89 -8.02 10.52 25.78
N ALA A 90 -7.56 11.15 24.68
CA ALA A 90 -8.42 11.41 23.53
C ALA A 90 -8.96 10.11 22.92
N LEU A 91 -8.12 9.08 22.78
CA LEU A 91 -8.54 7.75 22.29
C LEU A 91 -9.56 7.08 23.22
N ARG A 92 -9.49 7.29 24.54
CA ARG A 92 -10.49 6.73 25.47
C ARG A 92 -11.89 7.21 25.15
N VAL A 93 -12.07 8.51 24.89
CA VAL A 93 -13.38 9.13 24.68
C VAL A 93 -13.81 9.16 23.22
N ALA A 94 -12.86 8.99 22.27
CA ALA A 94 -13.13 9.02 20.84
C ALA A 94 -14.15 7.95 20.44
N GLN A 95 -15.09 8.35 19.59
CA GLN A 95 -16.08 7.51 18.93
C GLN A 95 -15.72 7.39 17.43
N PRO A 96 -16.31 6.47 16.67
CA PRO A 96 -16.15 6.48 15.22
C PRO A 96 -16.44 7.87 14.63
N ASN A 97 -15.73 8.24 13.56
CA ASN A 97 -15.77 9.57 12.94
C ASN A 97 -15.18 10.73 13.79
N THR A 98 -14.35 10.40 14.79
CA THR A 98 -13.61 11.40 15.55
C THR A 98 -12.27 11.68 14.88
N VAL A 99 -11.91 12.97 14.78
CA VAL A 99 -10.56 13.43 14.43
C VAL A 99 -9.88 14.02 15.68
N ILE A 100 -8.75 13.41 16.06
CA ILE A 100 -7.89 13.85 17.15
C ILE A 100 -6.80 14.72 16.55
N LEU A 101 -6.91 16.04 16.76
CA LEU A 101 -5.99 17.06 16.25
C LEU A 101 -4.85 17.30 17.22
N LEU A 102 -3.62 17.10 16.75
CA LEU A 102 -2.41 17.23 17.57
C LEU A 102 -1.73 18.58 17.36
N THR A 103 -1.36 19.24 18.45
CA THR A 103 -0.47 20.41 18.39
C THR A 103 1.00 19.98 18.31
N PRO A 104 1.92 20.86 17.85
CA PRO A 104 3.34 20.58 17.90
C PRO A 104 3.81 20.19 19.31
N GLY A 105 4.69 19.18 19.38
CA GLY A 105 5.23 18.65 20.63
C GLY A 105 5.61 17.18 20.54
N THR A 106 6.18 16.66 21.61
CA THR A 106 6.52 15.24 21.76
C THR A 106 5.51 14.58 22.68
N TYR A 107 4.85 13.57 22.16
CA TYR A 107 3.90 12.70 22.82
C TYR A 107 4.65 11.44 23.25
N SER A 108 4.97 11.35 24.54
CA SER A 108 5.79 10.27 25.11
C SER A 108 5.30 9.91 26.51
N VAL A 109 5.93 8.90 27.12
CA VAL A 109 5.67 8.57 28.54
C VAL A 109 5.89 9.78 29.44
N ASP A 110 6.89 10.64 29.14
CA ASP A 110 7.17 11.86 29.92
C ASP A 110 6.04 12.89 29.83
N SER A 111 5.31 12.93 28.72
CA SER A 111 4.11 13.77 28.56
C SER A 111 2.83 13.12 29.10
N GLY A 112 2.90 11.87 29.56
CA GLY A 112 1.78 11.13 30.14
C GLY A 112 1.15 10.10 29.22
N GLU A 113 1.72 9.84 28.02
CA GLU A 113 1.19 8.80 27.11
C GLU A 113 1.39 7.41 27.68
N VAL A 114 0.43 6.53 27.38
CA VAL A 114 0.49 5.10 27.65
C VAL A 114 0.60 4.35 26.33
N PHE A 115 1.69 3.61 26.13
CA PHE A 115 1.93 2.85 24.91
C PHE A 115 1.60 1.35 25.07
N PRO A 116 1.17 0.68 23.98
CA PRO A 116 0.95 1.23 22.66
C PRO A 116 -0.30 2.11 22.59
N LEU A 117 -0.26 3.12 21.68
CA LEU A 117 -1.46 3.85 21.32
C LEU A 117 -2.35 2.91 20.46
N ILE A 118 -3.49 2.51 21.00
CA ILE A 118 -4.42 1.59 20.31
C ILE A 118 -5.44 2.43 19.56
N LEU A 119 -5.32 2.46 18.24
CA LEU A 119 -6.31 3.13 17.39
C LEU A 119 -7.66 2.45 17.50
N LYS A 120 -8.72 3.22 17.31
CA LYS A 120 -10.10 2.71 17.24
C LYS A 120 -10.61 2.76 15.80
N PRO A 121 -11.49 1.84 15.39
CA PRO A 121 -12.10 1.90 14.08
C PRO A 121 -12.78 3.24 13.79
N GLY A 122 -12.49 3.79 12.60
CA GLY A 122 -13.06 5.07 12.16
C GLY A 122 -12.54 6.32 12.88
N VAL A 123 -11.45 6.20 13.67
CA VAL A 123 -10.81 7.34 14.35
C VAL A 123 -9.58 7.78 13.58
N THR A 124 -9.42 9.09 13.40
CA THR A 124 -8.25 9.72 12.79
C THR A 124 -7.37 10.40 13.87
N ILE A 125 -6.08 10.09 13.87
CA ILE A 125 -5.08 10.92 14.54
C ILE A 125 -4.42 11.80 13.48
N GLN A 126 -4.50 13.11 13.65
CA GLN A 126 -4.00 14.07 12.67
C GLN A 126 -3.07 15.11 13.31
N GLY A 127 -1.86 15.14 12.79
CA GLY A 127 -0.90 16.20 12.99
C GLY A 127 -0.85 17.19 11.83
N ASP A 128 0.33 17.43 11.26
CA ASP A 128 0.54 18.31 10.11
C ASP A 128 0.99 17.50 8.87
N PRO A 129 0.08 17.17 7.95
CA PRO A 129 0.41 16.41 6.75
C PRO A 129 1.30 17.19 5.76
N SER A 130 1.29 18.51 5.79
CA SER A 130 2.09 19.35 4.88
C SER A 130 3.59 19.27 5.16
N THR A 131 3.95 18.97 6.40
CA THR A 131 5.33 18.80 6.86
C THR A 131 5.71 17.34 7.10
N GLN A 132 4.79 16.39 6.81
CA GLN A 132 4.93 14.97 7.14
C GLN A 132 5.20 14.75 8.65
N GLY A 133 4.56 15.56 9.49
CA GLY A 133 4.62 15.44 10.94
C GLY A 133 5.86 16.05 11.59
N ARG A 134 6.59 16.92 10.91
CA ARG A 134 7.74 17.61 11.53
C ARG A 134 7.29 18.39 12.76
N GLY A 135 7.89 18.07 13.92
CA GLY A 135 7.56 18.71 15.18
C GLY A 135 6.33 18.15 15.91
N ILE A 136 5.69 17.10 15.40
CA ILE A 136 4.61 16.36 16.08
C ILE A 136 5.06 14.91 16.21
N VAL A 137 5.67 14.56 17.34
CA VAL A 137 6.42 13.33 17.51
C VAL A 137 5.73 12.38 18.48
N LEU A 138 5.32 11.22 18.01
CA LEU A 138 4.89 10.09 18.83
C LEU A 138 6.14 9.26 19.16
N ARG A 139 6.60 9.33 20.41
CA ARG A 139 7.87 8.72 20.84
C ARG A 139 7.68 7.74 21.97
N GLY A 140 7.97 6.48 21.71
CA GLY A 140 7.93 5.42 22.71
C GLY A 140 7.34 4.15 22.15
N GLY A 141 7.12 3.18 23.01
CA GLY A 141 6.50 1.92 22.68
C GLY A 141 6.10 1.16 23.92
N GLY A 142 5.24 0.18 23.75
CA GLY A 142 4.75 -0.72 24.79
C GLY A 142 4.59 -2.13 24.27
N THR A 143 4.51 -3.07 25.20
CA THR A 143 4.36 -4.50 24.87
C THR A 143 2.96 -4.78 24.32
N PHE A 144 2.93 -5.43 23.18
CA PHE A 144 1.74 -6.00 22.56
C PHE A 144 1.94 -7.49 22.34
N LEU A 145 1.00 -8.32 22.76
CA LEU A 145 1.00 -9.75 22.46
C LEU A 145 0.26 -9.96 21.13
N SER A 146 1.04 -10.11 20.06
CA SER A 146 0.50 -10.42 18.75
C SER A 146 -0.01 -11.86 18.71
N PRO A 147 -1.24 -12.11 18.23
CA PRO A 147 -1.74 -13.45 18.00
C PRO A 147 -0.89 -14.29 17.05
N THR A 148 -0.18 -13.65 16.10
CA THR A 148 0.60 -14.33 15.06
C THR A 148 2.11 -14.30 15.32
N SER A 149 2.63 -13.35 16.10
CA SER A 149 4.07 -13.07 16.17
C SER A 149 4.65 -12.89 17.59
N ALA A 150 3.98 -13.42 18.61
CA ALA A 150 4.39 -13.30 20.01
C ALA A 150 4.48 -11.83 20.53
N GLY A 151 5.32 -11.56 21.53
CA GLY A 151 5.45 -10.24 22.14
C GLY A 151 6.20 -9.24 21.25
N GLN A 152 5.61 -8.10 20.95
CA GLN A 152 6.18 -7.02 20.17
C GLN A 152 6.23 -5.73 21.00
N ASN A 153 7.22 -4.86 20.73
CA ASN A 153 7.30 -3.51 21.31
C ASN A 153 6.87 -2.50 20.24
N ILE A 154 5.68 -1.92 20.38
CA ILE A 154 5.07 -1.11 19.31
C ILE A 154 4.66 0.26 19.83
N THR A 155 4.75 1.30 18.99
CA THR A 155 4.26 2.65 19.32
C THR A 155 2.76 2.74 19.09
N VAL A 156 2.29 2.29 17.91
CA VAL A 156 0.88 2.38 17.50
C VAL A 156 0.38 1.02 17.04
N LEU A 157 -0.76 0.59 17.55
CA LEU A 157 -1.54 -0.53 17.02
C LEU A 157 -2.64 0.02 16.10
N GLY A 158 -2.64 -0.37 14.84
CA GLY A 158 -3.65 0.06 13.87
C GLY A 158 -4.99 -0.67 14.04
N ALA A 159 -6.06 -0.06 13.57
CA ALA A 159 -7.40 -0.61 13.52
C ALA A 159 -8.04 -0.35 12.15
N ASP A 160 -9.05 -1.15 11.79
CA ASP A 160 -9.77 -0.97 10.53
C ASP A 160 -10.36 0.43 10.43
N GLN A 161 -10.28 1.01 9.22
CA GLN A 161 -10.81 2.35 8.91
C GLN A 161 -10.23 3.47 9.78
N SER A 162 -9.23 3.19 10.64
CA SER A 162 -8.52 4.25 11.35
C SER A 162 -7.54 4.96 10.44
N GLN A 163 -7.15 6.18 10.81
CA GLN A 163 -6.19 6.96 10.04
C GLN A 163 -5.10 7.54 10.96
N LEU A 164 -3.87 7.52 10.46
CA LEU A 164 -2.73 8.21 11.07
C LEU A 164 -2.13 9.15 10.01
N VAL A 165 -2.18 10.44 10.28
CA VAL A 165 -1.91 11.46 9.28
C VAL A 165 -0.99 12.55 9.84
N GLY A 166 0.13 12.82 9.14
CA GLY A 166 0.97 13.98 9.43
C GLY A 166 1.65 13.96 10.79
N VAL A 167 2.19 12.81 11.21
CA VAL A 167 2.94 12.66 12.46
C VAL A 167 4.31 12.02 12.22
N THR A 168 5.26 12.28 13.12
CA THR A 168 6.51 11.52 13.20
C THR A 168 6.35 10.41 14.24
N VAL A 169 6.68 9.17 13.86
CA VAL A 169 6.63 8.00 14.76
C VAL A 169 8.05 7.47 14.98
N THR A 170 8.46 7.34 16.22
CA THR A 170 9.77 6.82 16.62
C THR A 170 9.66 5.91 17.85
N ASN A 171 10.27 4.75 17.78
CA ASN A 171 10.34 3.79 18.88
C ASN A 171 11.81 3.42 19.18
N PRO A 172 12.43 4.12 20.14
CA PRO A 172 13.83 3.89 20.49
C PRO A 172 14.05 2.66 21.39
N ASN A 173 12.99 1.97 21.81
CA ASN A 173 13.08 0.80 22.67
C ASN A 173 13.66 -0.41 21.91
N PRO A 174 14.27 -1.39 22.61
CA PRO A 174 14.73 -2.63 21.97
C PRO A 174 13.60 -3.29 21.15
N ARG A 175 13.91 -3.68 19.90
CA ARG A 175 12.94 -4.22 18.94
C ARG A 175 11.70 -3.33 18.75
N GLY A 176 11.91 -2.00 18.73
CA GLY A 176 10.83 -1.03 18.64
C GLY A 176 10.29 -0.90 17.22
N TYR A 177 9.01 -1.21 17.04
CA TYR A 177 8.25 -1.01 15.82
C TYR A 177 7.46 0.31 15.92
N GLY A 178 7.39 1.06 14.83
CA GLY A 178 6.57 2.26 14.77
C GLY A 178 5.08 1.92 14.79
N VAL A 179 4.58 1.25 13.77
CA VAL A 179 3.18 0.82 13.65
C VAL A 179 3.10 -0.68 13.43
N TRP A 180 2.18 -1.33 14.12
CA TRP A 180 1.84 -2.73 13.95
C TRP A 180 0.40 -2.86 13.44
N LEU A 181 0.20 -3.63 12.37
CA LEU A 181 -1.09 -3.89 11.76
C LEU A 181 -1.34 -5.40 11.77
N GLU A 182 -2.28 -5.83 12.61
CA GLU A 182 -2.65 -7.23 12.77
C GLU A 182 -4.03 -7.46 12.16
N SER A 183 -4.10 -8.00 10.96
CA SER A 183 -5.36 -8.21 10.21
C SER A 183 -6.26 -6.97 10.20
N SER A 184 -5.66 -5.79 10.04
CA SER A 184 -6.35 -4.51 10.05
C SER A 184 -5.90 -3.63 8.88
N SER A 185 -6.80 -2.77 8.40
CA SER A 185 -6.63 -2.02 7.17
C SER A 185 -6.84 -0.51 7.37
N PRO A 186 -5.94 0.17 8.11
CA PRO A 186 -5.97 1.61 8.27
C PRO A 186 -5.43 2.34 7.03
N THR A 187 -5.55 3.67 7.06
CA THR A 187 -4.88 4.59 6.14
C THR A 187 -3.75 5.32 6.88
N LEU A 188 -2.52 5.21 6.38
CA LEU A 188 -1.33 5.84 6.94
C LEU A 188 -0.74 6.80 5.91
N THR A 189 -0.94 8.12 6.09
CA THR A 189 -0.58 9.10 5.06
C THR A 189 0.23 10.28 5.57
N ASN A 190 1.23 10.68 4.76
CA ASN A 190 2.06 11.86 5.03
C ASN A 190 2.71 11.86 6.43
N ASN A 191 3.17 10.69 6.88
CA ASN A 191 3.88 10.52 8.14
C ASN A 191 5.38 10.37 7.91
N THR A 192 6.16 10.55 8.96
CA THR A 192 7.57 10.17 9.02
C THR A 192 7.76 9.04 10.03
N PHE A 193 8.30 7.90 9.58
CA PHE A 193 8.70 6.77 10.40
C PHE A 193 10.22 6.76 10.48
N THR A 194 10.78 7.09 11.63
CA THR A 194 12.22 7.29 11.76
C THR A 194 12.76 6.82 13.11
N HIS A 195 14.02 6.31 13.10
CA HIS A 195 14.70 5.85 14.29
C HIS A 195 13.90 4.83 15.13
N ASN A 196 13.06 4.04 14.47
CA ASN A 196 12.52 2.84 15.08
C ASN A 196 13.65 1.81 15.11
N THR A 197 13.90 1.18 16.26
CA THR A 197 15.02 0.22 16.39
C THR A 197 14.78 -1.07 15.61
N HIS A 198 13.55 -1.28 15.14
CA HIS A 198 13.17 -2.31 14.19
C HIS A 198 12.48 -1.68 12.98
N ASP A 199 11.24 -2.01 12.65
CA ASP A 199 10.57 -1.56 11.43
C ASP A 199 9.78 -0.26 11.64
N GLY A 200 9.62 0.52 10.56
CA GLY A 200 8.68 1.64 10.54
C GLY A 200 7.24 1.15 10.66
N ILE A 201 6.84 0.22 9.79
CA ILE A 201 5.51 -0.43 9.79
C ILE A 201 5.68 -1.93 9.60
N SER A 202 4.91 -2.73 10.34
CA SER A 202 4.75 -4.16 10.10
C SER A 202 3.29 -4.50 9.86
N THR A 203 3.01 -5.23 8.77
CA THR A 203 1.67 -5.73 8.42
C THR A 203 1.68 -7.25 8.44
N VAL A 204 0.78 -7.85 9.19
CA VAL A 204 0.67 -9.30 9.37
C VAL A 204 -0.78 -9.76 9.23
N GLY A 205 -0.98 -11.06 9.10
CA GLY A 205 -2.30 -11.65 8.91
C GLY A 205 -2.90 -11.32 7.54
N ASN A 206 -4.09 -10.72 7.49
CA ASN A 206 -4.82 -10.34 6.27
C ASN A 206 -4.91 -8.81 6.11
N SER A 207 -3.91 -8.08 6.54
CA SER A 207 -3.93 -6.61 6.49
C SER A 207 -3.87 -6.08 5.06
N ALA A 208 -4.70 -5.08 4.76
CA ALA A 208 -4.72 -4.38 3.46
C ALA A 208 -4.75 -2.85 3.63
N PRO A 209 -3.79 -2.25 4.34
CA PRO A 209 -3.75 -0.82 4.56
C PRO A 209 -3.38 -0.04 3.28
N LEU A 210 -3.80 1.23 3.24
CA LEU A 210 -3.23 2.22 2.34
C LEU A 210 -2.08 2.95 3.03
N ILE A 211 -0.86 2.83 2.49
CA ILE A 211 0.37 3.46 3.00
C ILE A 211 0.88 4.41 1.91
N ARG A 212 0.60 5.71 2.07
CA ARG A 212 0.84 6.69 1.00
C ARG A 212 1.54 7.96 1.47
N GLY A 213 2.51 8.44 0.68
CA GLY A 213 3.14 9.75 0.88
C GLY A 213 3.98 9.83 2.16
N ASN A 214 4.37 8.69 2.73
CA ASN A 214 5.16 8.64 3.97
C ASN A 214 6.66 8.67 3.67
N ARG A 215 7.43 9.09 4.67
CA ARG A 215 8.89 9.00 4.69
C ARG A 215 9.33 7.95 5.70
N PHE A 216 10.15 7.01 5.27
CA PHE A 216 10.83 6.02 6.10
C PHE A 216 12.33 6.32 6.09
N ASN A 217 12.89 6.61 7.24
CA ASN A 217 14.28 7.04 7.32
C ASN A 217 14.96 6.48 8.57
N GLN A 218 16.14 5.88 8.40
CA GLN A 218 16.98 5.42 9.51
C GLN A 218 16.27 4.48 10.50
N ASN A 219 15.42 3.57 10.00
CA ASN A 219 14.90 2.49 10.82
C ASN A 219 15.94 1.36 10.90
N GLY A 220 16.08 0.76 12.07
CA GLY A 220 17.12 -0.25 12.35
C GLY A 220 16.88 -1.58 11.63
N GLY A 221 15.62 -1.93 11.38
CA GLY A 221 15.18 -3.03 10.52
C GLY A 221 14.75 -2.50 9.16
N ASN A 222 13.47 -2.60 8.86
CA ASN A 222 12.92 -2.29 7.55
C ASN A 222 12.09 -1.00 7.57
N GLY A 223 11.89 -0.40 6.39
CA GLY A 223 10.85 0.62 6.24
C GLY A 223 9.47 0.01 6.50
N ILE A 224 9.11 -1.00 5.69
CA ILE A 224 7.87 -1.77 5.82
C ILE A 224 8.17 -3.26 5.74
N THR A 225 7.56 -4.04 6.63
CA THR A 225 7.51 -5.50 6.56
C THR A 225 6.07 -5.94 6.24
N VAL A 226 5.92 -6.86 5.27
CA VAL A 226 4.62 -7.38 4.81
C VAL A 226 4.62 -8.89 4.88
N PHE A 227 3.88 -9.44 5.83
CA PHE A 227 3.78 -10.88 6.09
C PHE A 227 2.34 -11.40 6.03
N GLY A 228 2.18 -12.70 6.16
CA GLY A 228 0.90 -13.38 6.13
C GLY A 228 0.31 -13.44 4.72
N GLN A 229 -0.94 -13.09 4.61
CA GLN A 229 -1.66 -12.91 3.34
C GLN A 229 -1.96 -11.41 3.09
N SER A 230 -1.14 -10.54 3.69
CA SER A 230 -1.34 -9.10 3.64
C SER A 230 -1.17 -8.55 2.22
N ARG A 231 -2.02 -7.59 1.86
CA ARG A 231 -2.09 -6.97 0.52
C ARG A 231 -2.16 -5.44 0.63
N PRO A 232 -1.20 -4.79 1.28
CA PRO A 232 -1.19 -3.34 1.36
C PRO A 232 -1.01 -2.70 -0.02
N GLU A 233 -1.58 -1.51 -0.19
CA GLU A 233 -1.21 -0.59 -1.25
C GLU A 233 -0.15 0.38 -0.70
N ILE A 234 1.09 0.27 -1.21
CA ILE A 234 2.26 1.06 -0.78
C ILE A 234 2.63 1.98 -1.94
N ARG A 235 2.32 3.28 -1.82
CA ARG A 235 2.49 4.20 -2.95
C ARG A 235 3.03 5.57 -2.57
N GLU A 236 3.82 6.15 -3.47
CA GLU A 236 4.30 7.53 -3.32
C GLU A 236 5.08 7.75 -2.01
N ASN A 237 5.71 6.70 -1.46
CA ASN A 237 6.54 6.80 -0.27
C ASN A 237 8.02 6.99 -0.63
N VAL A 238 8.77 7.52 0.32
CA VAL A 238 10.23 7.65 0.25
C VAL A 238 10.85 6.78 1.33
N PHE A 239 11.80 5.92 0.93
CA PHE A 239 12.56 5.03 1.81
C PHE A 239 14.04 5.34 1.70
N GLU A 240 14.67 5.73 2.80
CA GLU A 240 16.06 6.10 2.84
C GLU A 240 16.78 5.54 4.07
N GLN A 241 17.95 4.96 3.88
CA GLN A 241 18.83 4.52 4.98
C GLN A 241 18.15 3.57 5.97
N THR A 242 17.38 2.60 5.45
CA THR A 242 16.82 1.49 6.23
C THR A 242 17.57 0.19 5.90
N GLY A 243 17.29 -0.89 6.61
CA GLY A 243 17.76 -2.23 6.23
C GLY A 243 17.18 -2.59 4.86
N PHE A 244 15.97 -3.12 4.81
CA PHE A 244 15.22 -3.22 3.56
C PHE A 244 14.19 -2.08 3.50
N ALA A 245 14.03 -1.44 2.31
CA ALA A 245 12.93 -0.48 2.21
C ALA A 245 11.59 -1.19 2.39
N ILE A 246 11.40 -2.34 1.72
CA ILE A 246 10.24 -3.20 1.87
C ILE A 246 10.69 -4.67 1.91
N ASN A 247 10.27 -5.40 2.95
CA ASN A 247 10.44 -6.85 3.06
C ASN A 247 9.09 -7.53 2.90
N VAL A 248 8.97 -8.48 1.95
CA VAL A 248 7.73 -9.20 1.64
C VAL A 248 7.99 -10.69 1.76
N ALA A 249 7.21 -11.39 2.59
CA ALA A 249 7.37 -12.83 2.79
C ALA A 249 6.03 -13.57 2.98
N GLU A 250 6.11 -14.86 3.16
CA GLU A 250 4.98 -15.79 3.28
C GLU A 250 4.12 -15.79 2.00
N GLN A 251 2.87 -15.41 2.07
CA GLN A 251 1.94 -15.33 0.93
C GLN A 251 1.49 -13.89 0.64
N ALA A 252 2.26 -12.93 1.12
CA ALA A 252 1.94 -11.52 0.97
C ALA A 252 2.04 -11.07 -0.50
N ALA A 253 1.12 -10.21 -0.90
CA ALA A 253 1.04 -9.71 -2.28
C ALA A 253 0.72 -8.20 -2.30
N PRO A 254 1.63 -7.35 -1.83
CA PRO A 254 1.44 -5.90 -1.84
C PRO A 254 1.48 -5.34 -3.26
N LEU A 255 0.76 -4.22 -3.46
CA LEU A 255 0.91 -3.36 -4.63
C LEU A 255 1.86 -2.20 -4.27
N ILE A 256 3.03 -2.14 -4.94
CA ILE A 256 4.12 -1.20 -4.65
C ILE A 256 4.27 -0.25 -5.84
N VAL A 257 3.79 1.00 -5.71
CA VAL A 257 3.64 1.91 -6.86
C VAL A 257 4.24 3.28 -6.60
N ASN A 258 5.02 3.78 -7.56
CA ASN A 258 5.55 5.15 -7.55
C ASN A 258 6.32 5.51 -6.26
N ASN A 259 7.00 4.54 -5.63
CA ASN A 259 7.84 4.82 -4.48
C ASN A 259 9.26 5.17 -4.91
N ARG A 260 9.98 5.91 -4.08
CA ARG A 260 11.43 6.13 -4.20
C ARG A 260 12.14 5.39 -3.08
N MET A 261 13.08 4.52 -3.45
CA MET A 261 13.84 3.67 -2.52
C MET A 261 15.33 3.88 -2.76
N SER A 262 16.00 4.56 -1.83
CA SER A 262 17.42 4.91 -2.02
C SER A 262 18.24 4.75 -0.74
N GLN A 263 19.52 4.39 -0.91
CA GLN A 263 20.49 4.25 0.19
C GLN A 263 20.08 3.21 1.26
N ASN A 264 19.21 2.27 0.91
CA ASN A 264 18.88 1.14 1.76
C ASN A 264 19.90 0.00 1.55
N LYS A 265 19.90 -1.00 2.40
CA LYS A 265 20.69 -2.20 2.15
C LYS A 265 20.21 -2.92 0.89
N ILE A 266 18.91 -3.22 0.82
CA ILE A 266 18.16 -3.74 -0.34
C ILE A 266 16.87 -2.91 -0.45
N ALA A 267 16.42 -2.57 -1.65
CA ALA A 267 15.16 -1.86 -1.75
C ALA A 267 13.97 -2.80 -1.51
N VAL A 268 13.83 -3.89 -2.24
CA VAL A 268 12.74 -4.84 -2.02
C VAL A 268 13.29 -6.26 -1.90
N LEU A 269 13.05 -6.90 -0.74
CA LEU A 269 13.33 -8.31 -0.54
C LEU A 269 12.01 -9.10 -0.63
N VAL A 270 12.00 -10.14 -1.47
CA VAL A 270 10.84 -11.01 -1.73
C VAL A 270 11.20 -12.44 -1.42
N GLN A 271 10.48 -13.07 -0.47
CA GLN A 271 10.83 -14.36 0.07
C GLN A 271 9.62 -15.32 0.04
N GLU A 272 9.91 -16.61 0.16
CA GLU A 272 8.92 -17.68 0.28
C GLU A 272 7.93 -17.66 -0.90
N TYR A 273 6.64 -17.52 -0.68
CA TYR A 273 5.61 -17.49 -1.73
C TYR A 273 5.07 -16.08 -1.99
N ALA A 274 5.83 -15.06 -1.60
CA ALA A 274 5.39 -13.67 -1.76
C ALA A 274 5.35 -13.26 -3.24
N ARG A 275 4.34 -12.46 -3.59
CA ARG A 275 4.06 -12.02 -4.96
C ARG A 275 3.73 -10.53 -5.03
N PRO A 276 4.68 -9.64 -4.69
CA PRO A 276 4.46 -8.21 -4.84
C PRO A 276 4.37 -7.80 -6.31
N VAL A 277 3.55 -6.79 -6.58
CA VAL A 277 3.47 -6.11 -7.89
C VAL A 277 4.18 -4.77 -7.78
N LEU A 278 5.19 -4.52 -8.62
CA LEU A 278 5.97 -3.28 -8.62
C LEU A 278 5.73 -2.48 -9.90
N ARG A 279 5.25 -1.24 -9.78
CA ARG A 279 4.98 -0.36 -10.93
C ARG A 279 5.49 1.06 -10.69
N GLY A 280 6.28 1.58 -11.63
CA GLY A 280 6.70 2.98 -11.64
C GLY A 280 7.61 3.41 -10.50
N ASN A 281 8.27 2.49 -9.78
CA ASN A 281 9.14 2.83 -8.66
C ASN A 281 10.51 3.33 -9.17
N THR A 282 11.12 4.22 -8.40
CA THR A 282 12.54 4.62 -8.57
C THR A 282 13.36 3.93 -7.48
N ILE A 283 14.27 3.06 -7.90
CA ILE A 283 15.08 2.19 -7.05
C ILE A 283 16.54 2.48 -7.36
N GLU A 284 17.22 3.22 -6.46
CA GLU A 284 18.53 3.77 -6.79
C GLU A 284 19.49 3.82 -5.60
N ASN A 285 20.79 3.67 -5.89
CA ASN A 285 21.86 3.80 -4.88
C ASN A 285 21.66 2.89 -3.65
N ASN A 286 21.02 1.71 -3.78
CA ASN A 286 20.94 0.76 -2.69
C ASN A 286 22.24 -0.03 -2.61
N GLN A 287 22.69 -0.31 -1.38
CA GLN A 287 24.05 -0.82 -1.10
C GLN A 287 24.32 -2.20 -1.72
N GLN A 288 23.29 -3.04 -1.75
CA GLN A 288 23.32 -4.37 -2.37
C GLN A 288 22.40 -4.35 -3.60
N ASP A 289 21.15 -4.76 -3.46
CA ASP A 289 20.28 -5.00 -4.59
C ASP A 289 19.10 -4.01 -4.65
N GLY A 290 18.63 -3.76 -5.86
CA GLY A 290 17.35 -3.12 -6.09
C GLY A 290 16.20 -4.03 -5.64
N VAL A 291 16.07 -5.18 -6.29
CA VAL A 291 15.10 -6.23 -5.90
C VAL A 291 15.86 -7.54 -5.71
N THR A 292 15.62 -8.22 -4.60
CA THR A 292 16.12 -9.58 -4.36
C THR A 292 14.93 -10.53 -4.22
N ALA A 293 14.91 -11.59 -5.02
CA ALA A 293 13.94 -12.68 -4.91
C ALA A 293 14.64 -13.98 -4.48
N ILE A 294 14.09 -14.66 -3.46
CA ILE A 294 14.65 -15.93 -2.97
C ILE A 294 13.56 -16.98 -2.77
N ALA A 295 13.95 -18.24 -2.85
CA ALA A 295 13.07 -19.41 -2.76
C ALA A 295 11.94 -19.32 -3.83
N HIS A 296 10.67 -19.31 -3.43
CA HIS A 296 9.51 -19.20 -4.34
C HIS A 296 9.01 -17.76 -4.51
N GLY A 297 9.79 -16.78 -4.06
CA GLY A 297 9.45 -15.36 -4.21
C GLY A 297 9.39 -14.95 -5.68
N GLN A 298 8.26 -14.42 -6.10
CA GLN A 298 8.03 -14.03 -7.50
C GLN A 298 7.48 -12.61 -7.59
N PRO A 299 8.33 -11.58 -7.53
CA PRO A 299 7.90 -10.22 -7.80
C PRO A 299 7.43 -10.08 -9.25
N ASP A 300 6.29 -9.44 -9.45
CA ASP A 300 5.83 -9.00 -10.77
C ASP A 300 6.41 -7.59 -11.05
N LEU A 301 7.46 -7.56 -11.89
CA LEU A 301 8.11 -6.35 -12.35
C LEU A 301 7.61 -5.90 -13.74
N GLY A 302 6.58 -6.55 -14.28
CA GLY A 302 5.90 -6.16 -15.51
C GLY A 302 5.78 -7.27 -16.54
N THR A 303 4.67 -7.25 -17.25
CA THR A 303 4.36 -8.12 -18.39
C THR A 303 4.14 -7.28 -19.66
N ALA A 304 4.00 -7.90 -20.82
CA ALA A 304 3.72 -7.17 -22.06
C ALA A 304 2.40 -6.40 -22.03
N GLY A 305 1.39 -6.90 -21.29
CA GLY A 305 0.10 -6.25 -21.11
C GLY A 305 0.07 -5.18 -20.01
N ASP A 306 1.02 -5.23 -19.06
CA ASP A 306 1.13 -4.31 -17.94
C ASP A 306 2.61 -4.07 -17.60
N PRO A 307 3.29 -3.15 -18.31
CA PRO A 307 4.72 -2.88 -18.14
C PRO A 307 5.07 -2.36 -16.75
N GLY A 308 6.22 -2.79 -16.22
CA GLY A 308 6.69 -2.42 -14.89
C GLY A 308 6.95 -0.93 -14.70
N ASN A 309 7.59 -0.30 -15.71
CA ASN A 309 7.99 1.11 -15.69
C ASN A 309 8.83 1.51 -14.46
N ASN A 310 9.47 0.54 -13.80
CA ASN A 310 10.40 0.84 -12.71
C ASN A 310 11.74 1.33 -13.29
N ILE A 311 12.39 2.20 -12.54
CA ILE A 311 13.70 2.78 -12.90
C ILE A 311 14.71 2.31 -11.87
N PHE A 312 15.73 1.58 -12.33
CA PHE A 312 16.84 1.10 -11.51
C PHE A 312 18.12 1.85 -11.86
N ARG A 313 18.86 2.31 -10.85
CA ARG A 313 20.12 3.05 -11.03
C ARG A 313 21.05 2.80 -9.86
N ASP A 314 22.32 2.57 -10.17
CA ASP A 314 23.40 2.56 -9.18
C ASP A 314 23.17 1.66 -7.96
N ASN A 315 22.44 0.54 -8.13
CA ASN A 315 22.36 -0.54 -7.16
C ASN A 315 23.56 -1.49 -7.35
N GLY A 316 23.83 -2.39 -6.41
CA GLY A 316 24.80 -3.47 -6.63
C GLY A 316 24.36 -4.36 -7.78
N LEU A 317 23.20 -5.04 -7.62
CA LEU A 317 22.41 -5.61 -8.70
C LEU A 317 21.07 -4.86 -8.78
N ASP A 318 20.50 -4.71 -9.98
CA ASP A 318 19.19 -4.13 -10.14
C ASP A 318 18.11 -5.16 -9.80
N LEU A 319 18.34 -6.44 -10.19
CA LEU A 319 17.55 -7.60 -9.83
C LEU A 319 18.47 -8.78 -9.51
N ASN A 320 18.31 -9.37 -8.35
CA ASN A 320 18.97 -10.59 -7.91
C ASN A 320 17.91 -11.67 -7.66
N ALA A 321 17.77 -12.61 -8.59
CA ALA A 321 16.85 -13.74 -8.49
C ALA A 321 17.59 -15.09 -8.63
N ASP A 322 18.91 -15.12 -8.42
CA ASP A 322 19.72 -16.33 -8.56
C ASP A 322 19.30 -17.44 -7.55
N ALA A 323 18.83 -17.03 -6.38
CA ALA A 323 18.32 -17.94 -5.34
C ALA A 323 16.80 -18.19 -5.41
N SER A 324 16.11 -17.72 -6.47
CA SER A 324 14.70 -18.01 -6.72
C SER A 324 14.54 -19.17 -7.71
N ASP A 325 13.55 -20.01 -7.49
CA ASP A 325 13.14 -21.08 -8.43
C ASP A 325 12.04 -20.59 -9.41
N GLN A 326 11.78 -19.30 -9.44
CA GLN A 326 10.71 -18.68 -10.26
C GLN A 326 11.30 -17.85 -11.40
N VAL A 327 10.64 -17.89 -12.56
CA VAL A 327 10.90 -16.91 -13.63
C VAL A 327 10.29 -15.56 -13.20
N ILE A 328 11.09 -14.50 -13.20
CA ILE A 328 10.66 -13.17 -12.81
C ILE A 328 10.17 -12.37 -14.01
N PRO A 329 8.87 -12.03 -14.13
CA PRO A 329 8.35 -11.18 -15.19
C PRO A 329 8.85 -9.75 -15.00
N ALA A 330 9.47 -9.16 -16.03
CA ALA A 330 10.25 -7.94 -15.85
C ALA A 330 10.23 -7.00 -17.06
N PHE A 331 9.15 -7.06 -17.85
CA PHE A 331 8.99 -6.26 -19.06
C PHE A 331 8.78 -4.77 -18.74
N GLY A 332 9.39 -3.91 -19.55
CA GLY A 332 9.13 -2.46 -19.55
C GLY A 332 9.81 -1.67 -18.45
N ASN A 333 10.89 -2.19 -17.84
CA ASN A 333 11.69 -1.46 -16.84
C ASN A 333 12.92 -0.82 -17.47
N GLN A 334 13.50 0.15 -16.76
CA GLN A 334 14.79 0.79 -17.11
C GLN A 334 15.84 0.29 -16.13
N TRP A 335 16.83 -0.47 -16.63
CA TRP A 335 17.96 -1.01 -15.89
C TRP A 335 19.17 -1.24 -16.77
N ILE A 336 20.28 -1.66 -16.20
CA ILE A 336 21.49 -2.09 -16.90
C ILE A 336 21.47 -3.62 -16.99
N ALA A 337 21.49 -4.18 -18.19
CA ALA A 337 21.34 -5.63 -18.42
C ALA A 337 22.36 -6.49 -17.64
N ASP A 338 23.58 -6.01 -17.49
CA ASP A 338 24.65 -6.71 -16.76
C ASP A 338 24.47 -6.74 -15.24
N ARG A 339 23.39 -6.13 -14.73
CA ARG A 339 23.01 -6.10 -13.30
C ARG A 339 21.77 -6.94 -12.97
N LEU A 340 21.49 -7.93 -13.82
CA LEU A 340 20.38 -8.87 -13.61
C LEU A 340 20.93 -10.27 -13.42
N GLU A 341 20.51 -10.96 -12.36
CA GLU A 341 20.83 -12.34 -12.07
C GLU A 341 19.58 -13.19 -11.89
N GLY A 342 19.63 -14.48 -12.28
CA GLY A 342 18.55 -15.46 -12.23
C GLY A 342 17.71 -15.53 -13.52
N GLU A 343 16.58 -16.24 -13.46
CA GLU A 343 15.68 -16.42 -14.60
C GLU A 343 14.72 -15.21 -14.73
N VAL A 344 14.96 -14.36 -15.75
CA VAL A 344 14.23 -13.09 -15.94
C VAL A 344 13.54 -13.05 -17.31
N ASP A 345 12.22 -12.86 -17.34
CA ASP A 345 11.45 -12.69 -18.58
C ASP A 345 11.34 -11.19 -18.94
N LEU A 346 12.26 -10.74 -19.79
CA LEU A 346 12.28 -9.39 -20.34
C LEU A 346 11.30 -9.19 -21.49
N ALA A 347 10.78 -10.28 -22.08
CA ALA A 347 9.82 -10.23 -23.18
C ALA A 347 8.37 -10.08 -22.68
N GLY A 348 8.12 -10.30 -21.40
CA GLY A 348 6.80 -10.16 -20.78
C GLY A 348 5.82 -11.27 -21.17
N THR A 349 6.33 -12.45 -21.46
CA THR A 349 5.54 -13.61 -21.92
C THR A 349 5.03 -14.47 -20.76
N THR A 350 5.56 -14.29 -19.57
CA THR A 350 5.19 -15.04 -18.35
C THR A 350 3.71 -14.86 -18.02
N ASN A 351 2.99 -15.98 -17.92
CA ASN A 351 1.58 -15.99 -17.52
C ASN A 351 1.47 -16.20 -16.00
N LEU A 352 1.33 -15.14 -15.25
CA LEU A 352 1.22 -15.15 -13.79
C LEU A 352 -0.02 -15.91 -13.25
N ALA A 353 -1.07 -16.07 -14.08
CA ALA A 353 -2.28 -16.79 -13.67
C ALA A 353 -2.08 -18.31 -13.54
N GLN A 354 -1.04 -18.87 -14.14
CA GLN A 354 -0.75 -20.32 -14.11
C GLN A 354 0.17 -20.73 -12.95
N THR A 355 0.76 -19.79 -12.23
CA THR A 355 1.77 -20.09 -11.18
C THR A 355 1.18 -20.26 -9.79
N VAL A 356 -0.14 -20.20 -9.61
CA VAL A 356 -0.77 -20.26 -8.29
C VAL A 356 -1.55 -21.54 -8.09
N SER A 357 -0.88 -22.59 -7.65
CA SER A 357 -1.52 -23.58 -6.76
C SER A 357 -0.94 -23.34 -5.37
N PRO A 358 -1.71 -22.87 -4.40
CA PRO A 358 -1.21 -22.86 -3.03
C PRO A 358 -0.93 -24.32 -2.63
N PRO A 359 0.18 -24.62 -1.92
CA PRO A 359 0.40 -25.95 -1.39
C PRO A 359 -0.80 -26.31 -0.53
N ALA A 360 -1.34 -27.51 -0.72
CA ALA A 360 -2.41 -28.06 0.07
C ALA A 360 -2.05 -27.88 1.55
N THR A 361 -2.91 -27.25 2.29
CA THR A 361 -2.78 -27.06 3.75
C THR A 361 -2.51 -28.41 4.37
N GLN A 362 -1.29 -28.65 4.82
CA GLN A 362 -0.98 -29.81 5.65
C GLN A 362 -1.75 -29.62 6.96
N THR A 363 -2.85 -30.34 7.08
CA THR A 363 -3.60 -30.46 8.33
C THR A 363 -2.65 -31.09 9.33
N LEU A 364 -2.19 -30.32 10.30
CA LEU A 364 -1.48 -30.86 11.46
C LEU A 364 -2.40 -31.87 12.14
N GLN A 365 -2.16 -33.16 11.93
CA GLN A 365 -2.78 -34.21 12.71
C GLN A 365 -2.33 -34.03 14.16
N THR A 366 -3.26 -33.63 15.00
CA THR A 366 -3.10 -33.58 16.44
C THR A 366 -2.90 -35.04 16.90
N VAL A 367 -1.66 -35.39 17.22
CA VAL A 367 -1.36 -36.68 17.89
C VAL A 367 -1.95 -36.58 19.30
N ALA A 368 -3.07 -37.24 19.52
CA ALA A 368 -3.62 -37.43 20.85
C ALA A 368 -2.65 -38.30 21.68
N VAL A 369 -1.99 -37.70 22.64
CA VAL A 369 -1.24 -38.42 23.66
C VAL A 369 -2.24 -39.09 24.59
N ILE A 370 -2.45 -40.39 24.41
CA ILE A 370 -3.15 -41.24 25.37
C ILE A 370 -2.27 -41.38 26.61
N GLN A 371 -2.58 -40.69 27.69
CA GLN A 371 -2.07 -41.01 29.01
C GLN A 371 -2.70 -42.32 29.48
N SER A 372 -1.94 -43.40 29.40
CA SER A 372 -2.27 -44.64 30.15
C SER A 372 -1.87 -44.42 31.60
N GLY A 373 -2.87 -44.42 32.47
CA GLY A 373 -2.67 -44.43 33.91
C GLY A 373 -2.02 -45.76 34.42
N ARG A 374 -1.12 -45.59 35.34
CA ARG A 374 -0.91 -46.43 36.50
C ARG A 374 -0.17 -45.64 37.58
#